data_6aa2901f9ae2b9cfd757ff86d481d83d
#
_entry.id   6aa2901f9ae2b9cfd757ff86d481d83d
#
_cell.length_a   1.000
_cell.length_b   1.000
_cell.length_c   1.000
_cell.angle_alpha   90.00
_cell.angle_beta   90.00
_cell.angle_gamma   90.00
#
_symmetry.space_group_name_H-M   'P 1'
#
loop_
_entity.id
_entity.type
_entity.pdbx_description
1 polymer ?
#
loop_
_entity_poly.entity_id
_entity_poly.type
_entity_poly.pdbx_seq_one_letter_code
_entity_poly.pdbx_strand_id
1 'polypeptide(L)'
;MKRILSLVLALALAVSLTACGAAREETLDSTAAPVTETAQPSVEAAGEAVSYPLTVVDQAGREVTIESEPQTIVSGYYISTSLVLALGQGDKLVGVEAKADTRDIYRLSAPEIMELPSVGTAKEFDLEGCAALDPDLVILPLKLAEAADSLAELGIPAILVNPESQELLGEARDLMAQCLNCTDAAQALDDFTAGQESNLSAALEGAETPTVYLAGNSSLLSTAGGAMYQSDLITMAGGQNVAQDLEDSYWVEVSYEQLLAWDPQVILLASDAQYTVEDVLADENLADCTAVKNGAVYQMPNKAEAWDSPVPGGILGAVWLAGQLHPDLVPAQQVEETIEAFYQTFYGFSYAQA
;
A
#
# COMPACT_ATOMS: atom_id res chain seq x y z
N MET A 1 25.30 49.63 13.38
CA MET A 1 26.48 50.28 12.76
C MET A 1 26.80 49.57 11.47
N LYS A 2 26.70 50.33 10.38
CA LYS A 2 27.43 50.29 9.10
C LYS A 2 27.26 48.99 8.29
N ARG A 3 26.47 48.97 7.20
CA ARG A 3 26.76 49.53 5.87
C ARG A 3 27.87 48.72 5.17
N ILE A 4 27.83 48.22 3.92
CA ILE A 4 27.58 48.86 2.62
C ILE A 4 27.62 47.70 1.60
N LEU A 5 26.72 47.48 0.69
CA LEU A 5 26.57 48.11 -0.64
C LEU A 5 27.61 47.62 -1.69
N SER A 6 27.22 47.12 -2.77
CA SER A 6 27.17 47.63 -4.16
C SER A 6 27.59 46.54 -5.12
N LEU A 7 27.00 46.36 -6.16
CA LEU A 7 26.53 47.03 -7.39
C LEU A 7 27.24 46.48 -8.65
N VAL A 8 26.44 45.98 -9.58
CA VAL A 8 26.30 46.42 -10.97
C VAL A 8 27.28 45.93 -12.02
N LEU A 9 26.80 45.47 -13.12
CA LEU A 9 26.89 45.91 -14.53
C LEU A 9 27.06 44.70 -15.48
N ALA A 10 26.16 44.29 -16.28
CA ALA A 10 25.52 44.86 -17.48
C ALA A 10 26.39 44.83 -18.76
N LEU A 11 25.73 44.44 -19.84
CA LEU A 11 25.93 44.82 -21.25
C LEU A 11 26.99 44.02 -22.05
N ALA A 12 26.81 43.60 -23.29
CA ALA A 12 25.99 43.96 -24.44
C ALA A 12 26.13 42.88 -25.51
N LEU A 13 25.08 42.60 -26.21
CA LEU A 13 24.81 42.88 -27.63
C LEU A 13 25.95 42.67 -28.65
N ALA A 14 25.70 41.77 -29.62
CA ALA A 14 25.93 42.10 -31.04
C ALA A 14 25.11 41.19 -31.97
N VAL A 15 24.37 41.85 -32.78
CA VAL A 15 23.55 41.48 -33.93
C VAL A 15 24.46 41.25 -35.15
N SER A 16 24.13 40.30 -36.02
CA SER A 16 24.37 40.50 -37.48
C SER A 16 23.39 39.67 -38.30
N LEU A 17 22.61 40.40 -39.03
CA LEU A 17 21.78 40.00 -40.17
C LEU A 17 22.68 39.85 -41.42
N THR A 18 22.23 38.99 -42.35
CA THR A 18 22.09 39.25 -43.81
C THR A 18 21.73 37.93 -44.48
N ALA A 19 20.67 37.74 -45.14
CA ALA A 19 19.90 38.36 -46.21
C ALA A 19 20.01 37.60 -47.54
N CYS A 20 18.85 37.38 -48.16
CA CYS A 20 18.52 37.22 -49.59
C CYS A 20 18.98 35.89 -50.26
N GLY A 21 18.21 35.22 -51.04
CA GLY A 21 16.94 35.46 -51.72
C GLY A 21 16.73 34.42 -52.82
N ALA A 22 15.53 34.46 -53.33
CA ALA A 22 15.08 33.97 -54.63
C ALA A 22 14.30 32.65 -54.69
N ALA A 23 13.06 32.89 -55.02
CA ALA A 23 12.03 31.92 -55.41
C ALA A 23 12.32 31.22 -56.73
N ARG A 24 11.89 29.98 -56.88
CA ARG A 24 11.39 29.45 -58.15
C ARG A 24 10.38 28.34 -57.91
N GLU A 25 9.24 28.47 -58.54
CA GLU A 25 8.14 27.51 -58.69
C GLU A 25 8.57 26.30 -59.55
N GLU A 26 7.76 25.29 -59.37
CA GLU A 26 7.34 24.16 -60.24
C GLU A 26 7.85 22.81 -59.77
N THR A 27 7.05 21.83 -59.56
CA THR A 27 6.02 21.04 -60.16
C THR A 27 5.73 19.82 -59.27
N LEU A 28 4.47 19.45 -59.21
CA LEU A 28 3.96 18.20 -58.60
C LEU A 28 4.60 16.98 -59.27
N ASP A 29 5.19 16.10 -58.43
CA ASP A 29 5.18 14.67 -58.77
C ASP A 29 5.01 13.83 -57.50
N SER A 30 4.05 12.91 -57.61
CA SER A 30 3.60 12.01 -56.60
C SER A 30 4.54 10.80 -56.50
N THR A 31 5.24 10.66 -55.37
CA THR A 31 5.79 9.36 -55.03
C THR A 31 5.75 9.20 -53.50
N ALA A 32 5.06 8.16 -53.08
CA ALA A 32 4.88 7.75 -51.68
C ALA A 32 6.23 7.56 -50.99
N ALA A 33 6.45 8.30 -49.89
CA ALA A 33 7.53 8.04 -48.95
C ALA A 33 7.09 7.01 -47.90
N PRO A 34 8.00 6.15 -47.43
CA PRO A 34 7.66 5.09 -46.47
C PRO A 34 7.31 5.69 -45.09
N VAL A 35 6.28 5.12 -44.48
CA VAL A 35 5.87 5.41 -43.12
C VAL A 35 7.02 5.07 -42.20
N THR A 36 7.58 6.08 -41.58
CA THR A 36 8.56 5.93 -40.49
C THR A 36 7.80 5.37 -39.29
N GLU A 37 8.06 4.12 -39.01
CA GLU A 37 7.64 3.44 -37.79
C GLU A 37 8.18 4.24 -36.61
N THR A 38 7.27 4.84 -35.85
CA THR A 38 7.60 5.55 -34.62
C THR A 38 8.09 4.51 -33.62
N ALA A 39 9.39 4.49 -33.35
CA ALA A 39 9.96 3.67 -32.29
C ALA A 39 9.23 3.96 -30.97
N GLN A 40 8.57 2.93 -30.44
CA GLN A 40 8.17 2.90 -29.05
C GLN A 40 9.43 3.06 -28.19
N PRO A 41 9.39 3.86 -27.11
CA PRO A 41 10.49 3.85 -26.16
C PRO A 41 10.51 2.47 -25.50
N SER A 42 11.54 1.69 -25.80
CA SER A 42 11.89 0.50 -25.04
C SER A 42 12.27 0.99 -23.64
N VAL A 43 11.42 0.71 -22.66
CA VAL A 43 11.78 0.79 -21.25
C VAL A 43 12.62 -0.47 -20.96
N GLU A 44 13.92 -0.38 -21.20
CA GLU A 44 14.92 -1.28 -20.67
C GLU A 44 15.41 -0.68 -19.35
N ALA A 45 14.73 -1.01 -18.27
CA ALA A 45 15.30 -1.04 -16.94
C ALA A 45 15.02 -2.45 -16.40
N ALA A 46 15.75 -3.44 -16.94
CA ALA A 46 15.85 -4.72 -16.27
C ALA A 46 16.58 -4.47 -14.94
N GLY A 47 15.91 -4.66 -13.82
CA GLY A 47 16.51 -4.70 -12.50
C GLY A 47 17.65 -5.71 -12.52
N GLU A 48 18.77 -5.42 -11.85
CA GLU A 48 19.86 -6.39 -11.77
C GLU A 48 19.35 -7.67 -11.11
N ALA A 49 19.45 -8.80 -11.80
CA ALA A 49 19.03 -10.10 -11.28
C ALA A 49 19.77 -10.38 -9.95
N VAL A 50 19.02 -10.80 -8.94
CA VAL A 50 19.58 -11.14 -7.62
C VAL A 50 20.51 -12.34 -7.76
N SER A 51 21.68 -12.28 -7.13
CA SER A 51 22.64 -13.39 -7.12
C SER A 51 22.61 -14.11 -5.78
N TYR A 52 22.63 -15.45 -5.83
CA TYR A 52 22.70 -16.31 -4.65
C TYR A 52 24.08 -16.96 -4.53
N PRO A 53 24.58 -17.26 -3.28
CA PRO A 53 23.88 -17.03 -2.01
C PRO A 53 23.67 -15.55 -1.73
N LEU A 54 22.47 -15.22 -1.20
CA LEU A 54 22.06 -13.88 -0.83
C LEU A 54 22.03 -13.78 0.70
N THR A 55 22.66 -12.75 1.28
CA THR A 55 22.50 -12.43 2.69
C THR A 55 21.71 -11.12 2.81
N VAL A 56 20.61 -11.15 3.54
CA VAL A 56 19.76 -10.00 3.82
C VAL A 56 19.71 -9.72 5.32
N VAL A 57 19.34 -8.49 5.67
CA VAL A 57 18.99 -8.13 7.06
C VAL A 57 17.47 -8.01 7.11
N ASP A 58 16.83 -8.82 7.96
CA ASP A 58 15.38 -8.79 8.12
C ASP A 58 14.91 -7.62 9.02
N GLN A 59 13.60 -7.40 9.13
CA GLN A 59 13.06 -6.29 9.93
C GLN A 59 13.17 -6.49 11.45
N ALA A 60 13.73 -7.63 11.90
CA ALA A 60 14.19 -7.82 13.28
C ALA A 60 15.70 -7.51 13.46
N GLY A 61 16.39 -7.12 12.38
CA GLY A 61 17.85 -6.87 12.38
C GLY A 61 18.69 -8.13 12.32
N ARG A 62 18.12 -9.30 11.94
CA ARG A 62 18.82 -10.58 11.82
C ARG A 62 19.42 -10.72 10.42
N GLU A 63 20.67 -11.20 10.35
CA GLU A 63 21.26 -11.62 9.08
C GLU A 63 20.74 -13.00 8.70
N VAL A 64 20.13 -13.12 7.52
CA VAL A 64 19.60 -14.37 6.98
C VAL A 64 20.26 -14.64 5.63
N THR A 65 20.85 -15.83 5.46
CA THR A 65 21.47 -16.25 4.22
C THR A 65 20.55 -17.25 3.48
N ILE A 66 20.29 -16.97 2.23
CA ILE A 66 19.48 -17.78 1.31
C ILE A 66 20.44 -18.33 0.25
N GLU A 67 20.64 -19.63 0.23
CA GLU A 67 21.68 -20.28 -0.57
C GLU A 67 21.37 -20.30 -2.08
N SER A 68 20.08 -20.36 -2.44
CA SER A 68 19.61 -20.38 -3.82
C SER A 68 18.27 -19.67 -3.93
N GLU A 69 17.83 -19.31 -5.13
CA GLU A 69 16.49 -18.73 -5.34
C GLU A 69 15.40 -19.67 -4.80
N PRO A 70 14.56 -19.21 -3.84
CA PRO A 70 13.50 -20.02 -3.27
C PRO A 70 12.49 -20.46 -4.33
N GLN A 71 12.18 -21.75 -4.37
CA GLN A 71 11.15 -22.34 -5.19
C GLN A 71 9.94 -22.75 -4.37
N THR A 72 10.13 -22.95 -3.06
CA THR A 72 9.07 -23.30 -2.10
C THR A 72 9.08 -22.32 -0.94
N ILE A 73 7.90 -21.73 -0.65
CA ILE A 73 7.72 -20.68 0.37
C ILE A 73 6.65 -21.12 1.35
N VAL A 74 6.91 -20.89 2.63
CA VAL A 74 5.86 -20.89 3.66
C VAL A 74 5.64 -19.46 4.15
N SER A 75 4.39 -19.01 4.14
CA SER A 75 4.01 -17.73 4.73
C SER A 75 3.14 -17.96 5.97
N GLY A 76 3.61 -17.53 7.14
CA GLY A 76 2.90 -17.63 8.42
C GLY A 76 2.17 -16.35 8.82
N TYR A 77 1.97 -15.42 7.88
CA TYR A 77 1.37 -14.11 8.14
C TYR A 77 0.58 -13.62 6.93
N TYR A 78 -0.69 -13.23 7.13
CA TYR A 78 -1.58 -12.85 6.03
C TYR A 78 -1.07 -11.67 5.18
N ILE A 79 -0.38 -10.70 5.79
CA ILE A 79 0.18 -9.58 5.05
C ILE A 79 1.30 -10.07 4.12
N SER A 80 2.16 -10.99 4.61
CA SER A 80 3.19 -11.61 3.77
C SER A 80 2.59 -12.44 2.65
N THR A 81 1.52 -13.19 2.91
CA THR A 81 0.84 -13.97 1.89
C THR A 81 0.24 -13.06 0.82
N SER A 82 -0.43 -11.94 1.22
CA SER A 82 -0.93 -10.94 0.27
C SER A 82 0.20 -10.31 -0.56
N LEU A 83 1.36 -10.02 0.06
CA LEU A 83 2.55 -9.52 -0.67
C LEU A 83 3.10 -10.56 -1.65
N VAL A 84 3.24 -11.84 -1.24
CA VAL A 84 3.68 -12.92 -2.14
C VAL A 84 2.78 -13.00 -3.36
N LEU A 85 1.46 -12.87 -3.18
CA LEU A 85 0.50 -12.90 -4.29
C LEU A 85 0.63 -11.66 -5.17
N ALA A 86 0.71 -10.46 -4.59
CA ALA A 86 0.87 -9.21 -5.34
C ALA A 86 2.18 -9.16 -6.14
N LEU A 87 3.23 -9.81 -5.63
CA LEU A 87 4.52 -9.97 -6.31
C LEU A 87 4.53 -11.10 -7.36
N GLY A 88 3.39 -11.76 -7.61
CA GLY A 88 3.27 -12.82 -8.60
C GLY A 88 4.01 -14.11 -8.24
N GLN A 89 4.24 -14.37 -6.93
CA GLN A 89 4.98 -15.54 -6.45
C GLN A 89 4.09 -16.58 -5.75
N GLY A 90 2.78 -16.52 -5.98
CA GLY A 90 1.79 -17.37 -5.33
C GLY A 90 1.98 -18.87 -5.62
N ASP A 91 2.46 -19.22 -6.80
CA ASP A 91 2.76 -20.58 -7.23
C ASP A 91 3.91 -21.26 -6.45
N LYS A 92 4.73 -20.48 -5.76
CA LYS A 92 5.79 -20.99 -4.88
C LYS A 92 5.30 -21.33 -3.47
N LEU A 93 4.08 -20.92 -3.07
CA LEU A 93 3.54 -21.21 -1.75
C LEU A 93 3.27 -22.70 -1.57
N VAL A 94 3.80 -23.28 -0.48
CA VAL A 94 3.57 -24.68 -0.06
C VAL A 94 2.92 -24.78 1.31
N GLY A 95 2.77 -23.67 2.05
CA GLY A 95 2.09 -23.56 3.33
C GLY A 95 1.73 -22.12 3.64
N VAL A 96 0.60 -21.90 4.30
CA VAL A 96 0.05 -20.58 4.59
C VAL A 96 -0.40 -20.45 6.04
N GLU A 97 -0.66 -19.24 6.48
CA GLU A 97 -1.22 -18.95 7.80
C GLU A 97 -2.62 -19.56 8.00
N ALA A 98 -3.05 -19.68 9.25
CA ALA A 98 -4.40 -20.14 9.56
C ALA A 98 -5.47 -19.19 9.00
N LYS A 99 -6.61 -19.77 8.61
CA LYS A 99 -7.77 -19.07 8.02
C LYS A 99 -7.53 -18.51 6.61
N ALA A 100 -6.52 -18.97 5.89
CA ALA A 100 -6.32 -18.63 4.49
C ALA A 100 -7.58 -18.94 3.65
N ASP A 101 -8.29 -20.03 3.96
CA ASP A 101 -9.54 -20.47 3.34
C ASP A 101 -10.73 -19.50 3.54
N THR A 102 -10.59 -18.51 4.40
CA THR A 102 -11.63 -17.48 4.63
C THR A 102 -11.37 -16.15 3.95
N ARG A 103 -10.26 -16.01 3.20
CA ARG A 103 -9.86 -14.74 2.59
C ARG A 103 -10.30 -14.67 1.14
N ASP A 104 -11.15 -13.69 0.83
CA ASP A 104 -11.66 -13.50 -0.52
C ASP A 104 -10.57 -13.16 -1.53
N ILE A 105 -9.54 -12.39 -1.14
CA ILE A 105 -8.40 -12.07 -2.00
C ILE A 105 -7.68 -13.34 -2.50
N TYR A 106 -7.52 -14.37 -1.63
CA TYR A 106 -6.88 -15.64 -2.02
C TYR A 106 -7.77 -16.44 -2.96
N ARG A 107 -9.07 -16.54 -2.63
CA ARG A 107 -10.06 -17.21 -3.47
C ARG A 107 -10.11 -16.65 -4.89
N LEU A 108 -9.92 -15.34 -5.03
CA LEU A 108 -10.04 -14.64 -6.32
C LEU A 108 -8.74 -14.64 -7.12
N SER A 109 -7.59 -14.54 -6.46
CA SER A 109 -6.28 -14.42 -7.13
C SER A 109 -5.54 -15.75 -7.30
N ALA A 110 -5.63 -16.65 -6.31
CA ALA A 110 -4.88 -17.90 -6.25
C ALA A 110 -5.66 -18.98 -5.45
N PRO A 111 -6.81 -19.46 -5.95
CA PRO A 111 -7.69 -20.37 -5.20
C PRO A 111 -6.99 -21.66 -4.74
N GLU A 112 -5.92 -22.08 -5.42
CA GLU A 112 -5.11 -23.24 -5.07
C GLU A 112 -4.44 -23.13 -3.70
N ILE A 113 -4.10 -21.92 -3.24
CA ILE A 113 -3.44 -21.77 -1.93
C ILE A 113 -4.39 -22.02 -0.75
N MET A 114 -5.70 -21.99 -0.96
CA MET A 114 -6.70 -22.29 0.07
C MET A 114 -6.69 -23.76 0.50
N GLU A 115 -6.14 -24.64 -0.33
CA GLU A 115 -6.00 -26.07 -0.05
C GLU A 115 -4.62 -26.42 0.55
N LEU A 116 -3.72 -25.43 0.69
CA LEU A 116 -2.39 -25.66 1.26
C LEU A 116 -2.45 -25.93 2.76
N PRO A 117 -1.47 -26.68 3.31
CA PRO A 117 -1.33 -26.86 4.74
C PRO A 117 -1.24 -25.55 5.49
N SER A 118 -1.98 -25.46 6.61
CA SER A 118 -1.87 -24.32 7.52
C SER A 118 -0.71 -24.52 8.49
N VAL A 119 0.13 -23.49 8.63
CA VAL A 119 1.20 -23.46 9.65
C VAL A 119 0.76 -22.75 10.95
N GLY A 120 -0.54 -22.53 11.13
CA GLY A 120 -1.09 -21.97 12.36
C GLY A 120 -1.16 -20.44 12.38
N THR A 121 -1.14 -19.88 13.57
CA THR A 121 -1.24 -18.45 13.84
C THR A 121 0.02 -17.93 14.54
N ALA A 122 0.17 -16.59 14.68
CA ALA A 122 1.25 -16.01 15.49
C ALA A 122 1.19 -16.37 17.00
N LYS A 123 0.07 -16.94 17.49
CA LYS A 123 -0.07 -17.42 18.87
C LYS A 123 0.16 -18.93 19.00
N GLU A 124 -0.15 -19.68 17.94
CA GLU A 124 -0.11 -21.13 17.89
C GLU A 124 0.51 -21.54 16.54
N PHE A 125 1.81 -21.30 16.38
CA PHE A 125 2.55 -21.65 15.19
C PHE A 125 2.96 -23.10 15.21
N ASP A 126 2.68 -23.84 14.13
CA ASP A 126 3.06 -25.22 13.94
C ASP A 126 4.47 -25.34 13.34
N LEU A 127 5.48 -25.28 14.19
CA LEU A 127 6.89 -25.35 13.78
C LEU A 127 7.21 -26.69 13.10
N GLU A 128 6.69 -27.81 13.62
CA GLU A 128 6.95 -29.16 13.09
C GLU A 128 6.27 -29.33 11.73
N GLY A 129 5.00 -28.88 11.60
CA GLY A 129 4.28 -28.88 10.33
C GLY A 129 4.95 -28.00 9.29
N CYS A 130 5.41 -26.80 9.69
CA CYS A 130 6.16 -25.90 8.80
C CYS A 130 7.46 -26.56 8.31
N ALA A 131 8.28 -27.11 9.20
CA ALA A 131 9.54 -27.76 8.84
C ALA A 131 9.33 -29.02 7.96
N ALA A 132 8.23 -29.74 8.16
CA ALA A 132 7.89 -30.92 7.37
C ALA A 132 7.53 -30.62 5.90
N LEU A 133 7.21 -29.36 5.59
CA LEU A 133 6.99 -28.90 4.20
C LEU A 133 8.29 -28.68 3.43
N ASP A 134 9.45 -28.75 4.10
CA ASP A 134 10.80 -28.56 3.54
C ASP A 134 10.90 -27.29 2.66
N PRO A 135 10.51 -26.10 3.17
CA PRO A 135 10.52 -24.88 2.40
C PRO A 135 11.92 -24.31 2.21
N ASP A 136 12.16 -23.69 1.04
CA ASP A 136 13.39 -22.94 0.78
C ASP A 136 13.45 -21.60 1.53
N LEU A 137 12.27 -21.04 1.89
CA LEU A 137 12.14 -19.80 2.65
C LEU A 137 10.85 -19.79 3.47
N VAL A 138 10.94 -19.32 4.71
CA VAL A 138 9.79 -19.05 5.58
C VAL A 138 9.69 -17.56 5.84
N ILE A 139 8.47 -16.99 5.77
CA ILE A 139 8.19 -15.57 6.02
C ILE A 139 7.24 -15.46 7.22
N LEU A 140 7.67 -14.80 8.30
CA LEU A 140 6.97 -14.75 9.56
C LEU A 140 6.86 -13.31 10.10
N PRO A 141 5.85 -13.00 10.94
CA PRO A 141 5.80 -11.73 11.65
C PRO A 141 6.82 -11.70 12.80
N LEU A 142 7.24 -10.50 13.25
CA LEU A 142 8.18 -10.32 14.37
C LEU A 142 7.83 -11.14 15.63
N LYS A 143 6.54 -11.37 15.89
CA LYS A 143 6.07 -12.13 17.05
C LYS A 143 6.53 -13.60 17.05
N LEU A 144 7.00 -14.10 15.92
CA LEU A 144 7.49 -15.46 15.73
C LEU A 144 9.03 -15.55 15.64
N ALA A 145 9.76 -14.60 16.25
CA ALA A 145 11.22 -14.60 16.22
C ALA A 145 11.84 -15.90 16.76
N GLU A 146 11.32 -16.45 17.86
CA GLU A 146 11.78 -17.72 18.43
C GLU A 146 11.56 -18.91 17.48
N ALA A 147 10.46 -18.89 16.71
CA ALA A 147 10.19 -19.91 15.70
C ALA A 147 11.16 -19.78 14.51
N ALA A 148 11.44 -18.54 14.09
CA ALA A 148 12.43 -18.28 13.03
C ALA A 148 13.84 -18.74 13.43
N ASP A 149 14.24 -18.56 14.68
CA ASP A 149 15.52 -19.05 15.19
C ASP A 149 15.55 -20.60 15.21
N SER A 150 14.45 -21.24 15.62
CA SER A 150 14.32 -22.70 15.60
C SER A 150 14.38 -23.27 14.19
N LEU A 151 13.76 -22.61 13.19
CA LEU A 151 13.85 -22.99 11.79
C LEU A 151 15.29 -22.85 11.27
N ALA A 152 16.00 -21.79 11.65
CA ALA A 152 17.41 -21.61 11.27
C ALA A 152 18.31 -22.71 11.84
N GLU A 153 18.07 -23.19 13.07
CA GLU A 153 18.76 -24.36 13.64
C GLU A 153 18.52 -25.65 12.86
N LEU A 154 17.37 -25.75 12.17
CA LEU A 154 17.05 -26.87 11.27
C LEU A 154 17.61 -26.66 9.85
N GLY A 155 18.27 -25.53 9.58
CA GLY A 155 18.82 -25.19 8.27
C GLY A 155 17.80 -24.61 7.30
N ILE A 156 16.62 -24.18 7.79
CA ILE A 156 15.56 -23.56 7.00
C ILE A 156 15.65 -22.03 7.20
N PRO A 157 15.95 -21.25 6.14
CA PRO A 157 16.00 -19.80 6.25
C PRO A 157 14.62 -19.22 6.52
N ALA A 158 14.55 -18.31 7.53
CA ALA A 158 13.31 -17.63 7.88
C ALA A 158 13.57 -16.13 8.05
N ILE A 159 12.82 -15.29 7.33
CA ILE A 159 12.83 -13.83 7.47
C ILE A 159 11.66 -13.35 8.31
N LEU A 160 11.91 -12.30 9.09
CA LEU A 160 10.89 -11.63 9.90
C LEU A 160 10.50 -10.31 9.25
N VAL A 161 9.19 -10.05 9.17
CA VAL A 161 8.63 -8.82 8.62
C VAL A 161 7.77 -8.09 9.65
N ASN A 162 7.73 -6.76 9.56
CA ASN A 162 7.01 -5.85 10.47
C ASN A 162 6.31 -4.72 9.72
N PRO A 163 5.30 -4.98 8.92
CA PRO A 163 4.63 -3.97 8.10
C PRO A 163 3.61 -3.12 8.89
N GLU A 164 4.04 -2.48 9.99
CA GLU A 164 3.13 -1.73 10.89
C GLU A 164 2.90 -0.26 10.46
N SER A 165 3.60 0.22 9.42
CA SER A 165 3.40 1.52 8.78
C SER A 165 3.56 1.39 7.27
N GLN A 166 3.26 2.45 6.49
CA GLN A 166 3.50 2.46 5.05
C GLN A 166 4.98 2.27 4.70
N GLU A 167 5.87 2.94 5.42
CA GLU A 167 7.32 2.79 5.24
C GLU A 167 7.76 1.35 5.49
N LEU A 168 7.37 0.76 6.63
CA LEU A 168 7.72 -0.62 6.99
C LEU A 168 7.08 -1.66 6.06
N LEU A 169 5.90 -1.39 5.49
CA LEU A 169 5.30 -2.23 4.46
C LEU A 169 6.13 -2.22 3.17
N GLY A 170 6.61 -1.04 2.76
CA GLY A 170 7.53 -0.90 1.64
C GLY A 170 8.84 -1.67 1.85
N GLU A 171 9.45 -1.52 3.02
CA GLU A 171 10.66 -2.29 3.38
C GLU A 171 10.42 -3.81 3.37
N ALA A 172 9.28 -4.28 3.89
CA ALA A 172 8.91 -5.70 3.86
C ALA A 172 8.75 -6.21 2.42
N ARG A 173 8.08 -5.43 1.55
CA ARG A 173 7.96 -5.71 0.12
C ARG A 173 9.32 -5.87 -0.54
N ASP A 174 10.22 -4.91 -0.33
CA ASP A 174 11.54 -4.89 -0.96
C ASP A 174 12.43 -6.03 -0.45
N LEU A 175 12.41 -6.31 0.85
CA LEU A 175 13.09 -7.46 1.45
C LEU A 175 12.59 -8.77 0.83
N MET A 176 11.28 -8.97 0.75
CA MET A 176 10.68 -10.17 0.17
C MET A 176 11.02 -10.29 -1.33
N ALA A 177 10.97 -9.19 -2.07
CA ALA A 177 11.28 -9.18 -3.50
C ALA A 177 12.76 -9.52 -3.77
N GLN A 178 13.68 -9.05 -2.94
CA GLN A 178 15.08 -9.46 -3.01
C GLN A 178 15.23 -10.96 -2.73
N CYS A 179 14.60 -11.47 -1.67
CA CYS A 179 14.65 -12.89 -1.33
C CYS A 179 14.07 -13.79 -2.42
N LEU A 180 13.08 -13.32 -3.18
CA LEU A 180 12.31 -14.10 -4.16
C LEU A 180 12.71 -13.82 -5.63
N ASN A 181 13.73 -12.97 -5.85
CA ASN A 181 14.20 -12.55 -7.18
C ASN A 181 13.08 -11.95 -8.05
N CYS A 182 12.23 -11.08 -7.46
CA CYS A 182 11.12 -10.46 -8.16
C CYS A 182 11.08 -8.92 -7.94
N THR A 183 12.24 -8.27 -7.96
CA THR A 183 12.40 -6.83 -7.71
C THR A 183 11.62 -5.96 -8.69
N ASP A 184 11.45 -6.39 -9.94
CA ASP A 184 10.64 -5.67 -10.94
C ASP A 184 9.16 -5.63 -10.55
N ALA A 185 8.63 -6.71 -9.96
CA ALA A 185 7.25 -6.74 -9.47
C ALA A 185 7.06 -5.81 -8.25
N ALA A 186 8.06 -5.78 -7.36
CA ALA A 186 8.06 -4.84 -6.24
C ALA A 186 8.10 -3.39 -6.70
N GLN A 187 8.95 -3.08 -7.69
CA GLN A 187 9.03 -1.74 -8.28
C GLN A 187 7.69 -1.33 -8.91
N ALA A 188 7.02 -2.24 -9.63
CA ALA A 188 5.72 -1.94 -10.22
C ALA A 188 4.65 -1.62 -9.16
N LEU A 189 4.66 -2.34 -8.02
CA LEU A 189 3.76 -2.08 -6.90
C LEU A 189 4.11 -0.74 -6.21
N ASP A 190 5.40 -0.43 -6.06
CA ASP A 190 5.88 0.82 -5.53
C ASP A 190 5.48 2.00 -6.42
N ASP A 191 5.72 1.91 -7.72
CA ASP A 191 5.36 2.93 -8.71
C ASP A 191 3.85 3.21 -8.69
N PHE A 192 3.02 2.16 -8.54
CA PHE A 192 1.57 2.33 -8.39
C PHE A 192 1.23 3.10 -7.12
N THR A 193 1.77 2.68 -5.98
CA THR A 193 1.52 3.32 -4.67
C THR A 193 1.98 4.78 -4.68
N ALA A 194 3.22 5.05 -5.07
CA ALA A 194 3.77 6.39 -5.17
C ALA A 194 3.00 7.27 -6.17
N GLY A 195 2.52 6.66 -7.27
CA GLY A 195 1.66 7.33 -8.24
C GLY A 195 0.34 7.78 -7.61
N GLN A 196 -0.32 6.93 -6.79
CA GLN A 196 -1.54 7.32 -6.11
C GLN A 196 -1.31 8.38 -5.03
N GLU A 197 -0.24 8.28 -4.25
CA GLU A 197 0.15 9.30 -3.26
C GLU A 197 0.37 10.66 -3.94
N SER A 198 1.09 10.68 -5.06
CA SER A 198 1.33 11.90 -5.85
C SER A 198 0.03 12.48 -6.42
N ASN A 199 -0.86 11.63 -6.94
CA ASN A 199 -2.14 12.04 -7.50
C ASN A 199 -3.05 12.66 -6.42
N LEU A 200 -3.14 12.02 -5.24
CA LEU A 200 -3.89 12.53 -4.09
C LEU A 200 -3.31 13.86 -3.60
N SER A 201 -1.99 13.93 -3.41
CA SER A 201 -1.32 15.16 -2.98
C SER A 201 -1.60 16.33 -3.93
N ALA A 202 -1.55 16.09 -5.25
CA ALA A 202 -1.83 17.12 -6.26
C ALA A 202 -3.32 17.51 -6.31
N ALA A 203 -4.22 16.53 -6.22
CA ALA A 203 -5.67 16.77 -6.25
C ALA A 203 -6.16 17.54 -5.02
N LEU A 204 -5.54 17.32 -3.87
CA LEU A 204 -5.94 17.88 -2.58
C LEU A 204 -5.15 19.14 -2.19
N GLU A 205 -4.28 19.65 -3.07
CA GLU A 205 -3.53 20.88 -2.79
C GLU A 205 -4.44 22.06 -2.52
N GLY A 206 -4.36 22.62 -1.31
CA GLY A 206 -5.19 23.75 -0.85
C GLY A 206 -6.65 23.38 -0.52
N ALA A 207 -7.02 22.10 -0.50
CA ALA A 207 -8.31 21.65 -0.03
C ALA A 207 -8.49 21.87 1.49
N GLU A 208 -9.74 21.92 1.96
CA GLU A 208 -10.03 21.85 3.39
C GLU A 208 -9.60 20.47 3.93
N THR A 209 -9.22 20.41 5.21
CA THR A 209 -8.79 19.17 5.86
C THR A 209 -9.84 18.74 6.89
N PRO A 210 -10.82 17.90 6.53
CA PRO A 210 -11.86 17.45 7.45
C PRO A 210 -11.27 16.63 8.60
N THR A 211 -11.84 16.82 9.81
CA THR A 211 -11.48 16.01 10.97
C THR A 211 -12.17 14.65 10.91
N VAL A 212 -11.39 13.58 11.09
CA VAL A 212 -11.83 12.19 10.99
C VAL A 212 -11.57 11.46 12.31
N TYR A 213 -12.57 10.78 12.82
CA TYR A 213 -12.45 9.80 13.89
C TYR A 213 -12.51 8.40 13.29
N LEU A 214 -11.47 7.59 13.47
CA LEU A 214 -11.49 6.18 13.10
C LEU A 214 -11.98 5.35 14.27
N ALA A 215 -13.07 4.63 14.07
CA ALA A 215 -13.66 3.72 15.04
C ALA A 215 -13.22 2.27 14.78
N GLY A 216 -12.68 1.60 15.78
CA GLY A 216 -12.02 0.30 15.66
C GLY A 216 -12.97 -0.89 15.48
N ASN A 217 -12.40 -2.07 15.17
CA ASN A 217 -13.16 -3.27 14.83
C ASN A 217 -14.10 -3.75 15.94
N SER A 218 -13.65 -3.76 17.18
CA SER A 218 -14.40 -4.36 18.31
C SER A 218 -15.27 -3.37 19.07
N SER A 219 -15.00 -2.08 18.95
CA SER A 219 -15.66 -1.02 19.72
C SER A 219 -15.62 0.30 18.98
N LEU A 220 -16.75 1.00 18.96
CA LEU A 220 -16.84 2.38 18.49
C LEU A 220 -15.92 3.32 19.27
N LEU A 221 -15.65 3.03 20.53
CA LEU A 221 -14.79 3.83 21.41
C LEU A 221 -13.31 3.39 21.39
N SER A 222 -12.93 2.48 20.50
CA SER A 222 -11.54 2.14 20.22
C SER A 222 -11.07 2.89 18.98
N THR A 223 -9.90 3.54 19.03
CA THR A 223 -9.40 4.38 17.94
C THR A 223 -7.91 4.20 17.70
N ALA A 224 -7.44 4.59 16.51
CA ALA A 224 -6.03 4.55 16.15
C ALA A 224 -5.35 5.90 16.46
N GLY A 225 -4.27 5.86 17.22
CA GLY A 225 -3.40 7.01 17.48
C GLY A 225 -2.54 7.42 16.29
N GLY A 226 -1.76 8.51 16.46
CA GLY A 226 -0.95 9.09 15.39
C GLY A 226 0.17 8.21 14.84
N ALA A 227 0.64 7.23 15.62
CA ALA A 227 1.71 6.31 15.22
C ALA A 227 1.22 5.06 14.46
N MET A 228 -0.09 4.93 14.21
CA MET A 228 -0.66 3.78 13.55
C MET A 228 -0.84 4.01 12.03
N TYR A 229 -0.72 2.92 11.26
CA TYR A 229 -0.97 2.89 9.82
C TYR A 229 -2.23 3.65 9.37
N GLN A 230 -3.32 3.51 10.12
CA GLN A 230 -4.61 4.14 9.81
C GLN A 230 -4.56 5.68 9.88
N SER A 231 -3.66 6.23 10.70
CA SER A 231 -3.46 7.68 10.77
C SER A 231 -2.78 8.22 9.50
N ASP A 232 -1.82 7.48 8.97
CA ASP A 232 -1.17 7.81 7.69
C ASP A 232 -2.19 7.77 6.55
N LEU A 233 -3.06 6.76 6.53
CA LEU A 233 -4.12 6.60 5.55
C LEU A 233 -5.10 7.79 5.56
N ILE A 234 -5.52 8.26 6.74
CA ILE A 234 -6.39 9.44 6.88
C ILE A 234 -5.67 10.69 6.34
N THR A 235 -4.39 10.84 6.66
CA THR A 235 -3.57 11.98 6.21
C THR A 235 -3.41 12.00 4.69
N MET A 236 -3.11 10.86 4.07
CA MET A 236 -3.01 10.72 2.61
C MET A 236 -4.35 11.04 1.91
N ALA A 237 -5.47 10.72 2.54
CA ALA A 237 -6.81 11.05 2.05
C ALA A 237 -7.19 12.53 2.21
N GLY A 238 -6.30 13.38 2.74
CA GLY A 238 -6.55 14.80 3.00
C GLY A 238 -7.40 15.07 4.24
N GLY A 239 -7.52 14.10 5.16
CA GLY A 239 -8.17 14.24 6.46
C GLY A 239 -7.18 14.51 7.59
N GLN A 240 -7.70 14.86 8.75
CA GLN A 240 -6.96 14.98 10.00
C GLN A 240 -7.51 14.00 11.03
N ASN A 241 -6.68 13.05 11.47
CA ASN A 241 -7.06 12.15 12.56
C ASN A 241 -7.22 12.92 13.86
N VAL A 242 -8.42 12.92 14.46
CA VAL A 242 -8.69 13.62 15.74
C VAL A 242 -7.91 13.02 16.91
N ALA A 243 -7.47 11.78 16.79
CA ALA A 243 -6.69 11.04 17.78
C ALA A 243 -5.18 11.08 17.52
N GLN A 244 -4.69 11.90 16.57
CA GLN A 244 -3.28 11.94 16.14
C GLN A 244 -2.27 12.23 17.29
N ASP A 245 -2.71 12.92 18.35
CA ASP A 245 -1.86 13.25 19.51
C ASP A 245 -1.75 12.07 20.52
N LEU A 246 -2.46 10.97 20.29
CA LEU A 246 -2.30 9.74 21.07
C LEU A 246 -1.08 8.97 20.51
N GLU A 247 -0.03 8.88 21.32
CA GLU A 247 1.27 8.31 20.89
C GLU A 247 1.33 6.76 20.95
N ASP A 248 0.23 6.11 21.35
CA ASP A 248 0.17 4.65 21.43
C ASP A 248 0.26 4.02 20.03
N SER A 249 1.08 2.97 19.91
CA SER A 249 1.24 2.19 18.68
C SER A 249 0.15 1.12 18.48
N TYR A 250 -0.85 1.10 19.34
CA TYR A 250 -1.98 0.16 19.33
C TYR A 250 -3.29 0.91 19.49
N TRP A 251 -4.39 0.20 19.27
CA TRP A 251 -5.75 0.71 19.50
C TRP A 251 -5.93 1.22 20.93
N VAL A 252 -6.46 2.46 21.07
CA VAL A 252 -6.66 3.15 22.32
C VAL A 252 -8.15 3.28 22.61
N GLU A 253 -8.57 2.94 23.84
CA GLU A 253 -9.94 3.15 24.28
C GLU A 253 -10.13 4.61 24.70
N VAL A 254 -11.21 5.23 24.21
CA VAL A 254 -11.62 6.60 24.52
C VAL A 254 -13.03 6.61 25.11
N SER A 255 -13.48 7.73 25.65
CA SER A 255 -14.85 7.87 26.13
C SER A 255 -15.73 8.63 25.13
N TYR A 256 -17.07 8.55 25.30
CA TYR A 256 -18.00 9.39 24.55
C TYR A 256 -17.74 10.88 24.75
N GLU A 257 -17.37 11.29 25.97
CA GLU A 257 -17.04 12.68 26.28
C GLU A 257 -15.82 13.15 25.48
N GLN A 258 -14.81 12.27 25.33
CA GLN A 258 -13.63 12.59 24.53
C GLN A 258 -13.97 12.68 23.03
N LEU A 259 -14.76 11.74 22.51
CA LEU A 259 -15.21 11.75 21.12
C LEU A 259 -16.04 13.00 20.81
N LEU A 260 -16.98 13.37 21.69
CA LEU A 260 -17.77 14.58 21.55
C LEU A 260 -16.94 15.86 21.72
N ALA A 261 -15.88 15.84 22.54
CA ALA A 261 -14.97 16.97 22.67
C ALA A 261 -14.13 17.20 21.41
N TRP A 262 -13.77 16.14 20.69
CA TRP A 262 -13.14 16.24 19.38
C TRP A 262 -14.11 16.70 18.29
N ASP A 263 -15.39 16.34 18.42
CA ASP A 263 -16.48 16.64 17.48
C ASP A 263 -16.08 16.46 16.01
N PRO A 264 -15.70 15.21 15.59
CA PRO A 264 -15.23 14.94 14.24
C PRO A 264 -16.28 15.29 13.19
N GLN A 265 -15.81 15.76 12.02
CA GLN A 265 -16.66 16.00 10.86
C GLN A 265 -17.04 14.69 10.15
N VAL A 266 -16.21 13.65 10.29
CA VAL A 266 -16.43 12.32 9.72
C VAL A 266 -16.10 11.25 10.76
N ILE A 267 -16.93 10.20 10.83
CA ILE A 267 -16.63 8.96 11.54
C ILE A 267 -16.40 7.88 10.49
N LEU A 268 -15.22 7.27 10.53
CA LEU A 268 -14.82 6.15 9.68
C LEU A 268 -14.79 4.88 10.53
N LEU A 269 -15.63 3.90 10.22
CA LEU A 269 -15.59 2.58 10.83
C LEU A 269 -14.48 1.77 10.17
N ALA A 270 -13.71 1.05 10.97
CA ALA A 270 -12.75 0.07 10.48
C ALA A 270 -13.44 -0.98 9.60
N SER A 271 -12.70 -1.57 8.68
CA SER A 271 -13.22 -2.48 7.65
C SER A 271 -13.95 -3.71 8.23
N ASP A 272 -13.45 -4.23 9.36
CA ASP A 272 -14.00 -5.40 10.07
C ASP A 272 -14.78 -5.02 11.33
N ALA A 273 -15.36 -3.81 11.38
CA ALA A 273 -16.15 -3.35 12.51
C ALA A 273 -17.34 -4.31 12.80
N GLN A 274 -17.52 -4.68 14.09
CA GLN A 274 -18.57 -5.59 14.53
C GLN A 274 -19.91 -4.87 14.80
N TYR A 275 -20.04 -3.65 14.35
CA TYR A 275 -21.21 -2.76 14.41
C TYR A 275 -21.32 -2.00 13.09
N THR A 276 -22.47 -1.44 12.82
CA THR A 276 -22.78 -0.86 11.49
C THR A 276 -22.80 0.66 11.52
N VAL A 277 -22.81 1.28 10.34
CA VAL A 277 -23.03 2.72 10.17
C VAL A 277 -24.37 3.13 10.78
N GLU A 278 -25.42 2.31 10.63
CA GLU A 278 -26.75 2.54 11.20
C GLU A 278 -26.73 2.53 12.73
N ASP A 279 -25.94 1.64 13.35
CA ASP A 279 -25.80 1.62 14.81
C ASP A 279 -25.18 2.91 15.33
N VAL A 280 -24.16 3.45 14.64
CA VAL A 280 -23.51 4.72 15.01
C VAL A 280 -24.44 5.90 14.79
N LEU A 281 -25.17 5.94 13.68
CA LEU A 281 -26.14 7.01 13.40
C LEU A 281 -27.33 7.02 14.38
N ALA A 282 -27.65 5.86 14.95
CA ALA A 282 -28.73 5.71 15.92
C ALA A 282 -28.28 5.86 17.40
N ASP A 283 -26.96 6.00 17.65
CA ASP A 283 -26.43 6.12 19.00
C ASP A 283 -26.82 7.47 19.64
N GLU A 284 -27.71 7.41 20.66
CA GLU A 284 -28.20 8.62 21.37
C GLU A 284 -27.03 9.41 22.04
N ASN A 285 -25.92 8.75 22.40
CA ASN A 285 -24.76 9.43 22.97
C ASN A 285 -24.03 10.30 21.94
N LEU A 286 -24.20 10.04 20.66
CA LEU A 286 -23.57 10.77 19.56
C LEU A 286 -24.53 11.73 18.84
N ALA A 287 -25.75 11.89 19.30
CA ALA A 287 -26.75 12.76 18.67
C ALA A 287 -26.26 14.21 18.48
N ASP A 288 -25.33 14.67 19.31
CA ASP A 288 -24.70 16.00 19.20
C ASP A 288 -23.42 16.04 18.36
N CYS A 289 -22.85 14.91 17.96
CA CYS A 289 -21.66 14.83 17.11
C CYS A 289 -21.93 15.37 15.69
N THR A 290 -21.03 16.20 15.18
CA THR A 290 -21.15 16.81 13.84
C THR A 290 -21.24 15.75 12.73
N ALA A 291 -20.44 14.69 12.78
CA ALA A 291 -20.48 13.60 11.80
C ALA A 291 -21.86 12.92 11.76
N VAL A 292 -22.45 12.63 12.92
CA VAL A 292 -23.77 11.97 13.03
C VAL A 292 -24.88 12.88 12.54
N LYS A 293 -24.87 14.16 12.92
CA LYS A 293 -25.86 15.16 12.43
C LYS A 293 -25.87 15.30 10.93
N ASN A 294 -24.68 15.19 10.31
CA ASN A 294 -24.51 15.35 8.86
C ASN A 294 -24.65 14.02 8.09
N GLY A 295 -24.78 12.89 8.78
CA GLY A 295 -24.77 11.56 8.17
C GLY A 295 -23.42 11.18 7.57
N ALA A 296 -22.33 11.83 8.01
CA ALA A 296 -20.96 11.58 7.51
C ALA A 296 -20.30 10.45 8.31
N VAL A 297 -20.90 9.28 8.24
CA VAL A 297 -20.43 8.03 8.87
C VAL A 297 -20.25 7.01 7.76
N TYR A 298 -19.04 6.49 7.63
CA TYR A 298 -18.67 5.56 6.56
C TYR A 298 -18.00 4.32 7.15
N GLN A 299 -18.07 3.20 6.43
CA GLN A 299 -17.30 2.00 6.75
C GLN A 299 -16.24 1.77 5.68
N MET A 300 -14.98 1.50 6.08
CA MET A 300 -13.91 1.14 5.17
C MET A 300 -14.27 -0.16 4.44
N PRO A 301 -14.14 -0.23 3.11
CA PRO A 301 -14.38 -1.45 2.37
C PRO A 301 -13.42 -2.59 2.76
N ASN A 302 -13.94 -3.85 2.75
CA ASN A 302 -13.17 -5.06 2.99
C ASN A 302 -13.51 -6.21 2.03
N LYS A 303 -14.06 -5.88 0.88
CA LYS A 303 -14.63 -6.84 -0.07
C LYS A 303 -13.62 -7.89 -0.57
N ALA A 304 -12.40 -7.46 -0.88
CA ALA A 304 -11.29 -8.34 -1.25
C ALA A 304 -10.30 -8.49 -0.08
N GLU A 305 -9.94 -7.36 0.51
CA GLU A 305 -9.04 -7.26 1.67
C GLU A 305 -9.37 -6.02 2.49
N ALA A 306 -8.92 -5.97 3.73
CA ALA A 306 -9.13 -4.84 4.63
C ALA A 306 -8.17 -3.69 4.29
N TRP A 307 -8.66 -2.61 3.69
CA TRP A 307 -7.80 -1.49 3.25
C TRP A 307 -7.28 -0.61 4.38
N ASP A 308 -7.82 -0.75 5.58
CA ASP A 308 -7.28 -0.14 6.81
C ASP A 308 -6.21 -1.00 7.50
N SER A 309 -5.78 -2.07 6.85
CA SER A 309 -4.63 -2.89 7.24
C SER A 309 -3.44 -2.61 6.32
N PRO A 310 -2.19 -2.79 6.80
CA PRO A 310 -0.99 -2.58 5.99
C PRO A 310 -0.76 -3.73 4.99
N VAL A 311 -1.69 -3.86 4.05
CA VAL A 311 -1.68 -4.80 2.93
C VAL A 311 -1.34 -4.08 1.63
N PRO A 312 -0.95 -4.77 0.54
CA PRO A 312 -0.64 -4.11 -0.73
C PRO A 312 -1.75 -3.19 -1.24
N GLY A 313 -3.02 -3.59 -1.05
CA GLY A 313 -4.19 -2.77 -1.40
C GLY A 313 -4.53 -1.65 -0.42
N GLY A 314 -3.76 -1.46 0.65
CA GLY A 314 -4.04 -0.43 1.65
C GLY A 314 -4.06 1.00 1.11
N ILE A 315 -3.26 1.31 0.07
CA ILE A 315 -3.30 2.60 -0.64
C ILE A 315 -4.70 2.92 -1.20
N LEU A 316 -5.47 1.88 -1.56
CA LEU A 316 -6.84 2.04 -2.05
C LEU A 316 -7.78 2.59 -0.96
N GLY A 317 -7.47 2.31 0.31
CA GLY A 317 -8.18 2.90 1.45
C GLY A 317 -8.03 4.42 1.48
N ALA A 318 -6.82 4.95 1.23
CA ALA A 318 -6.60 6.39 1.12
C ALA A 318 -7.31 6.99 -0.10
N VAL A 319 -7.25 6.32 -1.26
CA VAL A 319 -7.95 6.76 -2.49
C VAL A 319 -9.47 6.78 -2.28
N TRP A 320 -10.02 5.72 -1.70
CA TRP A 320 -11.45 5.63 -1.41
C TRP A 320 -11.90 6.69 -0.38
N LEU A 321 -11.15 6.84 0.70
CA LEU A 321 -11.47 7.81 1.74
C LEU A 321 -11.38 9.25 1.18
N ALA A 322 -10.39 9.55 0.34
CA ALA A 322 -10.30 10.84 -0.34
C ALA A 322 -11.55 11.14 -1.18
N GLY A 323 -12.10 10.13 -1.85
CA GLY A 323 -13.38 10.24 -2.57
C GLY A 323 -14.59 10.53 -1.66
N GLN A 324 -14.55 10.06 -0.39
CA GLN A 324 -15.60 10.38 0.60
C GLN A 324 -15.42 11.80 1.19
N LEU A 325 -14.18 12.20 1.47
CA LEU A 325 -13.86 13.50 2.07
C LEU A 325 -13.95 14.63 1.05
N HIS A 326 -13.57 14.39 -0.21
CA HIS A 326 -13.39 15.39 -1.26
C HIS A 326 -14.01 14.95 -2.59
N PRO A 327 -15.32 14.64 -2.66
CA PRO A 327 -15.95 14.05 -3.85
C PRO A 327 -15.87 14.92 -5.12
N ASP A 328 -15.72 16.23 -4.97
CA ASP A 328 -15.55 17.17 -6.08
C ASP A 328 -14.12 17.16 -6.65
N LEU A 329 -13.12 16.75 -5.86
CA LEU A 329 -11.71 16.70 -6.24
C LEU A 329 -11.25 15.28 -6.61
N VAL A 330 -11.83 14.27 -5.98
CA VAL A 330 -11.57 12.84 -6.22
C VAL A 330 -12.91 12.15 -6.55
N PRO A 331 -13.37 12.21 -7.82
CA PRO A 331 -14.66 11.67 -8.22
C PRO A 331 -14.76 10.15 -8.05
N ALA A 332 -15.95 9.65 -7.72
CA ALA A 332 -16.22 8.22 -7.52
C ALA A 332 -15.77 7.34 -8.71
N GLN A 333 -15.94 7.81 -9.94
CA GLN A 333 -15.48 7.09 -11.13
C GLN A 333 -13.95 6.88 -11.10
N GLN A 334 -13.18 7.88 -10.73
CA GLN A 334 -11.71 7.76 -10.62
C GLN A 334 -11.31 6.76 -9.53
N VAL A 335 -12.03 6.77 -8.39
CA VAL A 335 -11.83 5.80 -7.30
C VAL A 335 -12.07 4.37 -7.80
N GLU A 336 -13.20 4.13 -8.47
CA GLU A 336 -13.57 2.82 -9.03
C GLU A 336 -12.52 2.33 -10.07
N GLU A 337 -12.10 3.21 -10.99
CA GLU A 337 -11.08 2.89 -11.99
C GLU A 337 -9.73 2.55 -11.36
N THR A 338 -9.33 3.25 -10.31
CA THR A 338 -8.08 2.99 -9.58
C THR A 338 -8.12 1.64 -8.86
N ILE A 339 -9.22 1.33 -8.18
CA ILE A 339 -9.41 0.05 -7.50
C ILE A 339 -9.38 -1.11 -8.50
N GLU A 340 -10.10 -1.00 -9.59
CA GLU A 340 -10.15 -2.02 -10.64
C GLU A 340 -8.76 -2.25 -11.26
N ALA A 341 -8.04 -1.17 -11.59
CA ALA A 341 -6.70 -1.24 -12.14
C ALA A 341 -5.71 -1.95 -11.20
N PHE A 342 -5.79 -1.69 -9.91
CA PHE A 342 -4.95 -2.33 -8.89
C PHE A 342 -5.13 -3.85 -8.88
N TYR A 343 -6.37 -4.32 -8.68
CA TYR A 343 -6.64 -5.75 -8.56
C TYR A 343 -6.41 -6.51 -9.86
N GLN A 344 -6.69 -5.90 -11.00
CA GLN A 344 -6.34 -6.50 -12.30
C GLN A 344 -4.83 -6.63 -12.50
N THR A 345 -4.06 -5.61 -12.10
CA THR A 345 -2.62 -5.58 -12.32
C THR A 345 -1.87 -6.54 -11.41
N PHE A 346 -2.18 -6.51 -10.10
CA PHE A 346 -1.37 -7.22 -9.09
C PHE A 346 -1.95 -8.56 -8.67
N TYR A 347 -3.24 -8.80 -8.91
CA TYR A 347 -3.91 -10.03 -8.46
C TYR A 347 -4.66 -10.75 -9.58
N GLY A 348 -4.74 -10.17 -10.78
CA GLY A 348 -5.29 -10.83 -11.97
C GLY A 348 -6.80 -11.00 -12.01
N PHE A 349 -7.57 -10.32 -11.11
CA PHE A 349 -9.03 -10.40 -11.11
C PHE A 349 -9.70 -9.01 -11.16
N SER A 350 -10.96 -8.95 -11.60
CA SER A 350 -11.78 -7.74 -11.52
C SER A 350 -12.37 -7.57 -10.12
N TYR A 351 -12.24 -6.39 -9.52
CA TYR A 351 -12.83 -6.08 -8.21
C TYR A 351 -14.36 -6.24 -8.16
N ALA A 352 -15.02 -6.16 -9.31
CA ALA A 352 -16.46 -6.45 -9.40
C ALA A 352 -16.81 -7.91 -9.04
N GLN A 353 -15.84 -8.84 -9.03
CA GLN A 353 -16.00 -10.24 -8.67
C GLN A 353 -15.85 -10.52 -7.17
N ALA A 354 -15.27 -9.57 -6.42
CA ALA A 354 -15.07 -9.66 -4.98
C ALA A 354 -16.38 -9.47 -4.17
#